data_191e0bfb48eb55e7b4bc050b94c53ae3
#
_entry.id   191e0bfb48eb55e7b4bc050b94c53ae3
#
_cell.length_a   1.000
_cell.length_b   1.000
_cell.length_c   1.000
_cell.angle_alpha   90.00
_cell.angle_beta   90.00
_cell.angle_gamma   90.00
#
_symmetry.space_group_name_H-M   'P 1'
#
loop_
_entity.id
_entity.type
_entity.pdbx_description
1 polymer ?
#
loop_
_entity_poly.entity_id
_entity_poly.type
_entity_poly.pdbx_seq_one_letter_code
_entity_poly.pdbx_strand_id
1 'polypeptide(L)'
;MIRHVFLWRVAPTADPAKVLAILSELPERVPGIRNFALGKFRDDLGTPPFAWDYGLSCEFDSIGDLATYFEHPQHQDIIARLEPMISDRAVCHFDAAGAANPE
;
A
#
# COMPACT_ATOMS: atom_id res chain seq x y z
N MET A 1 14.55 9.40 -1.75
CA MET A 1 13.09 9.20 -1.67
C MET A 1 12.77 7.77 -1.28
N ILE A 2 11.85 7.61 -0.39
CA ILE A 2 11.48 6.27 0.09
C ILE A 2 10.23 5.83 -0.66
N ARG A 3 10.26 4.64 -1.25
CA ARG A 3 9.10 4.01 -1.86
C ARG A 3 8.54 2.98 -0.91
N HIS A 4 7.24 3.05 -0.69
CA HIS A 4 6.53 2.14 0.19
C HIS A 4 5.55 1.32 -0.64
N VAL A 5 5.60 0.00 -0.49
CA VAL A 5 4.73 -0.93 -1.22
C VAL A 5 3.98 -1.78 -0.22
N PHE A 6 2.67 -1.89 -0.42
CA PHE A 6 1.79 -2.70 0.41
C PHE A 6 0.97 -3.59 -0.51
N LEU A 7 1.03 -4.89 -0.26
CA LEU A 7 0.30 -5.89 -1.05
C LEU A 7 -0.67 -6.60 -0.13
N TRP A 8 -1.84 -6.98 -0.64
CA TRP A 8 -2.82 -7.64 0.23
C TRP A 8 -3.69 -8.62 -0.53
N ARG A 9 -4.31 -9.52 0.25
CA ARG A 9 -5.37 -10.40 -0.19
C ARG A 9 -6.62 -10.05 0.60
N VAL A 10 -7.76 -10.09 -0.05
CA VAL A 10 -9.03 -9.74 0.57
C VAL A 10 -9.62 -11.00 1.19
N ALA A 11 -10.15 -10.87 2.40
CA ALA A 11 -10.82 -11.98 3.08
C ALA A 11 -12.02 -12.44 2.25
N PRO A 12 -12.33 -13.76 2.23
CA PRO A 12 -13.41 -14.27 1.39
C PRO A 12 -14.78 -13.64 1.66
N THR A 13 -15.00 -13.14 2.86
CA THR A 13 -16.28 -12.53 3.24
C THR A 13 -16.31 -11.02 3.06
N ALA A 14 -15.20 -10.42 2.62
CA ALA A 14 -15.11 -8.97 2.48
C ALA A 14 -15.33 -8.55 1.03
N ASP A 15 -15.78 -7.31 0.85
CA ASP A 15 -15.96 -6.72 -0.47
C ASP A 15 -14.68 -6.03 -0.90
N PRO A 16 -14.02 -6.49 -1.96
CA PRO A 16 -12.77 -5.86 -2.42
C PRO A 16 -12.94 -4.38 -2.76
N ALA A 17 -14.08 -3.97 -3.27
CA ALA A 17 -14.33 -2.58 -3.62
C ALA A 17 -14.31 -1.68 -2.39
N LYS A 18 -14.78 -2.19 -1.25
CA LYS A 18 -14.74 -1.43 0.00
C LYS A 18 -13.32 -1.23 0.49
N VAL A 19 -12.47 -2.25 0.33
CA VAL A 19 -11.05 -2.14 0.71
C VAL A 19 -10.38 -1.05 -0.11
N LEU A 20 -10.61 -1.04 -1.43
CA LEU A 20 -10.06 0.00 -2.29
C LEU A 20 -10.56 1.39 -1.91
N ALA A 21 -11.85 1.51 -1.61
CA ALA A 21 -12.44 2.78 -1.23
C ALA A 21 -11.83 3.33 0.07
N ILE A 22 -11.64 2.46 1.06
CA ILE A 22 -11.04 2.86 2.32
C ILE A 22 -9.59 3.30 2.11
N LEU A 23 -8.80 2.54 1.37
CA LEU A 23 -7.40 2.89 1.12
C LEU A 23 -7.26 4.17 0.29
N SER A 24 -8.22 4.45 -0.59
CA SER A 24 -8.21 5.67 -1.38
C SER A 24 -8.34 6.94 -0.54
N GLU A 25 -8.76 6.82 0.71
CA GLU A 25 -8.86 7.97 1.60
C GLU A 25 -7.50 8.45 2.09
N LEU A 26 -6.47 7.62 1.99
CA LEU A 26 -5.16 7.93 2.57
C LEU A 26 -4.57 9.26 2.11
N PRO A 27 -4.51 9.56 0.81
CA PRO A 27 -3.89 10.83 0.39
C PRO A 27 -4.61 12.07 0.91
N GLU A 28 -5.90 11.97 1.16
CA GLU A 28 -6.68 13.10 1.65
C GLU A 28 -6.59 13.26 3.15
N ARG A 29 -6.28 12.19 3.87
CA ARG A 29 -6.30 12.20 5.33
C ARG A 29 -4.93 12.28 5.96
N VAL A 30 -3.89 11.83 5.26
CA VAL A 30 -2.53 11.78 5.82
C VAL A 30 -1.61 12.59 4.92
N PRO A 31 -0.96 13.62 5.45
CA PRO A 31 -0.05 14.44 4.63
C PRO A 31 1.25 13.71 4.33
N GLY A 32 1.95 14.21 3.32
CA GLY A 32 3.29 13.71 2.99
C GLY A 32 3.34 12.59 1.99
N ILE A 33 2.20 12.05 1.58
CA ILE A 33 2.15 10.96 0.60
C ILE A 33 2.33 11.53 -0.79
N ARG A 34 3.23 10.93 -1.59
CA ARG A 34 3.47 11.33 -2.97
C ARG A 34 3.28 10.14 -3.90
N ASN A 35 2.87 10.42 -5.11
CA ASN A 35 2.75 9.41 -6.18
C ASN A 35 1.98 8.18 -5.74
N PHE A 36 0.86 8.41 -5.09
CA PHE A 36 0.00 7.37 -4.57
C PHE A 36 -0.72 6.65 -5.71
N ALA A 37 -0.67 5.32 -5.67
CA ALA A 37 -1.38 4.48 -6.65
C ALA A 37 -1.80 3.20 -5.98
N LEU A 38 -2.95 2.68 -6.37
CA LEU A 38 -3.38 1.37 -5.93
C LEU A 38 -4.18 0.72 -7.04
N GLY A 39 -4.23 -0.60 -7.04
CA GLY A 39 -4.94 -1.32 -8.08
C GLY A 39 -4.94 -2.81 -7.88
N LYS A 40 -5.65 -3.47 -8.79
CA LYS A 40 -5.81 -4.92 -8.78
C LYS A 40 -4.70 -5.59 -9.57
N PHE A 41 -4.35 -6.81 -9.18
CA PHE A 41 -3.43 -7.65 -9.94
C PHE A 41 -3.93 -7.79 -11.37
N ARG A 42 -3.00 -7.70 -12.32
CA ARG A 42 -3.30 -7.93 -13.74
C ARG A 42 -2.85 -9.33 -14.11
N ASP A 43 -3.78 -10.15 -14.59
CA ASP A 43 -3.49 -11.53 -14.92
C ASP A 43 -3.21 -11.75 -16.41
N ASP A 44 -2.96 -10.68 -17.16
CA ASP A 44 -2.67 -10.74 -18.60
C ASP A 44 -1.53 -11.69 -18.93
N LEU A 45 -0.58 -11.84 -18.02
CA LEU A 45 0.60 -12.68 -18.21
C LEU A 45 0.51 -13.98 -17.39
N GLY A 46 -0.69 -14.32 -16.94
CA GLY A 46 -0.90 -15.49 -16.09
C GLY A 46 -0.89 -15.12 -14.62
N THR A 47 -1.19 -16.09 -13.77
CA THR A 47 -1.28 -15.89 -12.32
C THR A 47 -0.35 -16.88 -11.62
N PRO A 48 0.86 -16.45 -11.27
CA PRO A 48 1.78 -17.33 -10.54
C PRO A 48 1.27 -17.58 -9.12
N PRO A 49 1.67 -18.68 -8.49
CA PRO A 49 1.16 -19.03 -7.16
C PRO A 49 1.55 -18.01 -6.07
N PHE A 50 2.55 -17.17 -6.33
CA PHE A 50 2.99 -16.16 -5.36
C PHE A 50 2.41 -14.77 -5.65
N ALA A 51 1.44 -14.67 -6.56
CA ALA A 51 0.80 -13.39 -6.87
C ALA A 51 -0.09 -12.94 -5.72
N TRP A 52 -0.16 -11.62 -5.54
CA TRP A 52 -1.06 -10.99 -4.58
C TRP A 52 -2.28 -10.45 -5.32
N ASP A 53 -3.37 -10.18 -4.60
CA ASP A 53 -4.61 -9.75 -5.23
C ASP A 53 -4.58 -8.27 -5.61
N TYR A 54 -3.99 -7.44 -4.75
CA TYR A 54 -3.99 -5.99 -4.89
C TYR A 54 -2.68 -5.41 -4.41
N GLY A 55 -2.37 -4.21 -4.87
CA GLY A 55 -1.19 -3.49 -4.43
C GLY A 55 -1.40 -2.00 -4.34
N LEU A 56 -0.62 -1.39 -3.46
CA LEU A 56 -0.57 0.05 -3.26
C LEU A 56 0.89 0.46 -3.26
N SER A 57 1.22 1.56 -3.90
CA SER A 57 2.55 2.13 -3.81
C SER A 57 2.46 3.63 -3.62
N CYS A 58 3.41 4.17 -2.87
CA CYS A 58 3.51 5.61 -2.68
C CYS A 58 4.95 5.95 -2.31
N GLU A 59 5.24 7.24 -2.23
CA GLU A 59 6.58 7.72 -1.95
C GLU A 59 6.56 8.75 -0.85
N PHE A 60 7.67 8.81 -0.11
CA PHE A 60 7.90 9.81 0.94
C PHE A 60 9.27 10.41 0.75
N ASP A 61 9.43 11.67 1.14
CA ASP A 61 10.71 12.37 0.97
C ASP A 61 11.82 11.76 1.82
N SER A 62 11.47 11.18 2.96
CA SER A 62 12.46 10.64 3.89
C SER A 62 11.86 9.51 4.70
N ILE A 63 12.73 8.75 5.35
CA ILE A 63 12.29 7.68 6.26
C ILE A 63 11.55 8.27 7.46
N GLY A 64 11.91 9.49 7.87
CA GLY A 64 11.19 10.17 8.95
C GLY A 64 9.76 10.49 8.57
N ASP A 65 9.52 10.88 7.32
CA ASP A 65 8.17 11.15 6.84
C ASP A 65 7.35 9.87 6.79
N LEU A 66 7.96 8.76 6.40
CA LEU A 66 7.28 7.47 6.43
C LEU A 66 6.91 7.06 7.86
N ALA A 67 7.81 7.28 8.79
CA ALA A 67 7.53 6.98 10.20
C ALA A 67 6.35 7.82 10.71
N THR A 68 6.31 9.10 10.35
CA THR A 68 5.20 9.98 10.71
C THR A 68 3.89 9.49 10.13
N TYR A 69 3.92 9.00 8.88
CA TYR A 69 2.75 8.43 8.21
C TYR A 69 2.24 7.22 8.99
N PHE A 70 3.11 6.29 9.38
CA PHE A 70 2.68 5.10 10.11
C PHE A 70 2.07 5.45 11.47
N GLU A 71 2.55 6.50 12.12
CA GLU A 71 2.07 6.89 13.44
C GLU A 71 0.86 7.81 13.39
N HIS A 72 0.51 8.31 12.22
CA HIS A 72 -0.58 9.27 12.10
C HIS A 72 -1.91 8.64 12.50
N PRO A 73 -2.71 9.30 13.34
CA PRO A 73 -3.98 8.72 13.80
C PRO A 73 -4.93 8.34 12.67
N GLN A 74 -4.94 9.10 11.58
CA GLN A 74 -5.81 8.78 10.44
C GLN A 74 -5.34 7.52 9.72
N HIS A 75 -4.03 7.30 9.63
CA HIS A 75 -3.50 6.07 9.07
C HIS A 75 -3.89 4.88 9.95
N GLN A 76 -3.76 5.03 11.25
CA GLN A 76 -4.09 3.95 12.17
C GLN A 76 -5.58 3.63 12.16
N ASP A 77 -6.43 4.63 12.00
CA ASP A 77 -7.87 4.43 11.86
C ASP A 77 -8.18 3.61 10.60
N ILE A 78 -7.56 3.97 9.48
CA ILE A 78 -7.76 3.27 8.22
C ILE A 78 -7.31 1.81 8.35
N ILE A 79 -6.14 1.57 8.94
CA ILE A 79 -5.65 0.21 9.14
C ILE A 79 -6.58 -0.60 10.02
N ALA A 80 -7.11 -0.01 11.10
CA ALA A 80 -8.05 -0.70 11.98
C ALA A 80 -9.33 -1.10 11.25
N ARG A 81 -9.81 -0.26 10.34
CA ARG A 81 -11.00 -0.56 9.54
C ARG A 81 -10.73 -1.69 8.53
N LEU A 82 -9.49 -1.81 8.07
CA LEU A 82 -9.11 -2.83 7.08
C LEU A 82 -8.84 -4.20 7.69
N GLU A 83 -8.41 -4.24 8.95
CA GLU A 83 -7.98 -5.49 9.59
C GLU A 83 -8.92 -6.68 9.34
N PRO A 84 -10.24 -6.55 9.57
CA PRO A 84 -11.13 -7.69 9.37
C PRO A 84 -11.37 -8.04 7.90
N MET A 85 -10.95 -7.19 6.97
CA MET A 85 -11.23 -7.35 5.55
C MET A 85 -10.06 -7.94 4.78
N ILE A 86 -8.89 -8.05 5.41
CA ILE A 86 -7.66 -8.50 4.76
C ILE A 86 -7.23 -9.81 5.36
N SER A 87 -7.05 -10.83 4.51
CA SER A 87 -6.64 -12.16 4.97
C SER A 87 -5.13 -12.31 5.04
N ASP A 88 -4.38 -11.54 4.26
CA ASP A 88 -2.93 -11.62 4.23
C ASP A 88 -2.37 -10.32 3.68
N ARG A 89 -1.15 -9.99 4.06
CA ARG A 89 -0.50 -8.74 3.63
C ARG A 89 1.00 -8.89 3.59
N ALA A 90 1.64 -8.02 2.78
CA ALA A 90 3.08 -7.90 2.71
C ALA A 90 3.44 -6.42 2.58
N VAL A 91 4.53 -6.04 3.18
CA VAL A 91 4.99 -4.65 3.14
C VAL A 91 6.47 -4.63 2.83
N CYS A 92 6.86 -3.67 2.01
CA CYS A 92 8.27 -3.39 1.75
C CYS A 92 8.43 -1.90 1.52
N HIS A 93 9.43 -1.30 2.11
CA HIS A 93 9.79 0.07 1.77
C HIS A 93 11.31 0.15 1.62
N PHE A 94 11.75 0.93 0.65
CA PHE A 94 13.15 0.96 0.30
C PHE A 94 13.51 2.34 -0.24
N ASP A 95 14.81 2.63 -0.22
CA ASP A 95 15.32 3.85 -0.78
C ASP A 95 15.33 3.71 -2.30
N ALA A 96 14.49 4.50 -2.98
CA ALA A 96 14.41 4.45 -4.43
C ALA A 96 15.50 5.33 -5.00
N ALA A 97 16.68 4.79 -5.05
CA ALA A 97 17.88 5.56 -5.38
C ALA A 97 18.04 5.88 -6.85
N GLY A 98 17.06 5.71 -7.62
CA GLY A 98 17.15 6.02 -9.02
C GLY A 98 17.63 4.83 -9.82
N ALA A 99 17.16 4.76 -11.07
CA ALA A 99 17.40 3.61 -11.93
C ALA A 99 18.87 3.39 -12.25
N ALA A 100 19.64 4.42 -12.15
CA ALA A 100 21.04 4.32 -12.50
C ALA A 100 21.88 3.73 -11.42
N ASN A 101 21.31 3.34 -10.35
CA ASN A 101 22.10 2.91 -9.24
C ASN A 101 22.17 1.42 -9.15
N PRO A 102 23.05 0.84 -9.86
CA PRO A 102 23.12 -0.53 -9.82
C PRO A 102 23.94 -0.77 -8.66
N GLU A 103 24.29 -0.79 -8.07
CA GLU A 103 25.21 -1.15 -7.27
C GLU A 103 25.20 -2.04 -6.81
#